data_7f377e2428ce06a314df10ff216a945c
#
_entry.id   7f377e2428ce06a314df10ff216a945c
#
_cell.length_a   1.000
_cell.length_b   1.000
_cell.length_c   1.000
_cell.angle_alpha   90.00
_cell.angle_beta   90.00
_cell.angle_gamma   90.00
#
_symmetry.space_group_name_H-M   'P 1'
#
loop_
_entity.id
_entity.type
_entity.pdbx_description
1 polymer ?
#
loop_
_entity_poly.entity_id
_entity_poly.type
_entity_poly.pdbx_seq_one_letter_code
_entity_poly.pdbx_strand_id
1 'polypeptide(L)' 'MKKWMEKEFGQVVYYDDIDGKIIGAVYKIGNQNSIWGAKIYTDIEGILGQYVDSDYARKSVEYYWEVQERTLLEKE' A
#
# COMPACT_ATOMS: atom_id res chain seq x y z
N MET A 1 11.49 10.38 0.41
CA MET A 1 11.62 8.96 0.79
C MET A 1 10.28 8.42 1.22
N LYS A 2 9.97 7.21 0.84
CA LYS A 2 8.66 6.63 1.16
C LYS A 2 8.72 5.90 2.48
N LYS A 3 7.67 6.03 3.26
CA LYS A 3 7.62 5.48 4.62
C LYS A 3 6.27 4.86 4.91
N TRP A 4 6.26 4.00 5.92
CA TRP A 4 5.05 3.40 6.47
C TRP A 4 4.72 4.07 7.80
N MET A 5 3.44 4.34 8.03
CA MET A 5 2.99 4.94 9.28
C MET A 5 1.74 4.22 9.78
N GLU A 6 1.76 3.83 11.04
CA GLU A 6 0.60 3.20 11.65
C GLU A 6 -0.50 4.21 11.93
N LYS A 7 -1.71 3.83 11.62
CA LYS A 7 -2.92 4.57 11.92
C LYS A 7 -3.77 3.76 12.89
N GLU A 8 -4.92 4.31 13.27
CA GLU A 8 -5.84 3.63 14.16
C GLU A 8 -6.42 2.36 13.52
N PHE A 9 -6.87 1.44 14.35
CA PHE A 9 -7.55 0.21 13.97
C PHE A 9 -6.72 -0.72 13.08
N GLY A 10 -5.42 -0.75 13.33
CA GLY A 10 -4.54 -1.67 12.59
C GLY A 10 -4.25 -1.30 11.16
N GLN A 11 -4.61 -0.10 10.76
CA GLN A 11 -4.30 0.38 9.42
C GLN A 11 -2.88 0.95 9.38
N VAL A 12 -2.16 0.63 8.32
CA VAL A 12 -0.81 1.17 8.09
C VAL A 12 -0.81 1.81 6.71
N VAL A 13 -0.37 3.04 6.62
CA VAL A 13 -0.35 3.76 5.34
C VAL A 13 1.07 3.92 4.83
N TYR A 14 1.21 3.83 3.52
CA TYR A 14 2.45 4.05 2.81
C TYR A 14 2.38 5.43 2.15
N TYR A 15 3.33 6.29 2.48
CA TYR A 15 3.27 7.68 2.03
C TYR A 15 4.66 8.19 1.65
N ASP A 16 4.66 9.26 0.87
CA ASP A 16 5.88 9.96 0.51
C ASP A 16 6.08 11.10 1.51
N ASP A 17 7.20 11.11 2.21
CA ASP A 17 7.46 12.10 3.24
C ASP A 17 7.87 13.48 2.69
N ILE A 18 8.11 13.57 1.39
CA ILE A 18 8.45 14.83 0.77
C ILE A 18 7.20 15.69 0.55
N ASP A 19 6.14 15.11 0.01
CA ASP A 19 4.91 15.85 -0.28
C ASP A 19 3.73 15.42 0.59
N GLY A 20 3.92 14.41 1.44
CA GLY A 20 2.87 13.92 2.32
C GLY A 20 1.79 13.13 1.62
N LYS A 21 1.97 12.80 0.37
CA LYS A 21 0.96 12.11 -0.41
C LYS A 21 0.86 10.64 -0.02
N ILE A 22 -0.35 10.17 0.26
CA ILE A 22 -0.59 8.77 0.58
C ILE A 22 -0.62 7.96 -0.71
N ILE A 23 0.22 6.93 -0.76
CA ILE A 23 0.37 6.08 -1.93
C ILE A 23 -0.52 4.85 -1.83
N GLY A 24 -0.60 4.26 -0.65
CA GLY A 24 -1.40 3.07 -0.44
C GLY A 24 -1.62 2.80 1.03
N ALA A 25 -2.32 1.73 1.32
CA ALA A 25 -2.61 1.34 2.69
C ALA A 25 -2.76 -0.16 2.81
N VAL A 26 -2.43 -0.66 4.00
CA VAL A 26 -2.64 -2.04 4.39
C VAL A 26 -3.54 -2.01 5.62
N TYR A 27 -4.54 -2.84 5.64
CA TYR A 27 -5.52 -2.84 6.74
C TYR A 27 -5.91 -4.26 7.10
N LYS A 28 -6.20 -4.46 8.37
CA LYS A 28 -6.59 -5.77 8.87
C LYS A 28 -8.06 -6.01 8.59
N ILE A 29 -8.38 -7.20 8.09
CA ILE A 29 -9.74 -7.60 7.79
C ILE A 29 -10.19 -8.63 8.82
N GLY A 30 -11.27 -8.34 9.52
CA GLY A 30 -11.83 -9.25 10.50
C GLY A 30 -11.10 -9.26 11.83
N ASN A 31 -11.66 -10.01 12.79
CA ASN A 31 -11.18 -9.98 14.16
C ASN A 31 -10.34 -11.20 14.55
N GLN A 32 -10.39 -12.26 13.80
CA GLN A 32 -9.87 -13.53 14.29
C GLN A 32 -8.66 -14.05 13.54
N ASN A 33 -8.47 -13.65 12.32
CA ASN A 33 -7.37 -14.15 11.53
C ASN A 33 -6.60 -12.99 10.93
N SER A 34 -5.34 -13.25 10.69
CA SER A 34 -4.46 -12.26 10.11
C SER A 34 -4.70 -12.17 8.60
N ILE A 35 -5.89 -11.74 8.22
CA ILE A 35 -6.17 -11.43 6.83
C ILE A 35 -5.98 -9.93 6.65
N TRP A 36 -5.16 -9.57 5.71
CA TRP A 36 -4.81 -8.18 5.47
C TRP A 36 -5.22 -7.79 4.06
N GLY A 37 -5.84 -6.63 3.94
CA GLY A 37 -6.13 -6.05 2.64
C GLY A 37 -5.06 -5.05 2.28
N ALA A 38 -4.84 -4.85 0.99
CA ALA A 38 -3.93 -3.83 0.49
C ALA A 38 -4.63 -3.05 -0.62
N LYS A 39 -4.48 -1.74 -0.59
CA LYS A 39 -5.04 -0.89 -1.63
C LYS A 39 -4.08 0.22 -1.99
N ILE A 40 -4.29 0.78 -3.17
CA ILE A 40 -3.44 1.80 -3.73
C ILE A 40 -4.28 3.07 -3.97
N TYR A 41 -3.68 4.22 -3.74
CA TYR A 41 -4.34 5.53 -3.90
C TYR A 41 -3.61 6.38 -4.93
N THR A 42 -3.21 5.79 -6.02
CA THR A 42 -2.62 6.55 -7.13
C THR A 42 -3.73 6.93 -8.11
N ASP A 43 -3.39 7.28 -9.33
CA ASP A 43 -4.36 7.71 -10.34
C ASP A 43 -5.49 6.70 -10.53
N ILE A 44 -5.20 5.43 -10.29
CA ILE A 44 -6.20 4.38 -10.33
C ILE A 44 -6.31 3.81 -8.93
N GLU A 45 -7.35 4.20 -8.20
CA GLU A 45 -7.63 3.60 -6.92
C GLU A 45 -8.07 2.16 -7.10
N GLY A 46 -7.59 1.29 -6.24
CA GLY A 46 -7.97 -0.09 -6.35
C GLY A 46 -7.48 -0.93 -5.19
N ILE A 47 -8.16 -2.05 -4.99
CA ILE A 47 -7.78 -3.05 -4.02
C ILE A 47 -6.83 -4.02 -4.70
N LEU A 48 -5.63 -4.18 -4.14
CA LEU A 48 -4.64 -5.08 -4.70
C LEU A 48 -4.94 -6.55 -4.40
N GLY A 49 -5.50 -6.82 -3.22
CA GLY A 49 -5.83 -8.18 -2.86
C GLY A 49 -5.91 -8.38 -1.36
N GLN A 50 -5.99 -9.65 -0.96
CA GLN A 50 -6.01 -10.05 0.42
C GLN A 50 -4.83 -10.98 0.69
N TYR A 51 -4.21 -10.82 1.84
CA TYR A 51 -2.99 -11.54 2.20
C TYR A 51 -3.10 -12.06 3.62
N VAL A 52 -2.43 -13.18 3.89
CA VAL A 52 -2.43 -13.77 5.23
C VAL A 52 -1.38 -13.13 6.14
N ASP A 53 -0.53 -12.28 5.60
CA ASP A 53 0.60 -11.70 6.31
C ASP A 53 0.70 -10.21 5.96
N SER A 54 0.85 -9.37 6.98
CA SER A 54 0.97 -7.93 6.76
C SER A 54 2.22 -7.57 5.96
N ASP A 55 3.31 -8.34 6.11
CA ASP A 55 4.52 -8.10 5.35
C ASP A 55 4.31 -8.31 3.85
N TYR A 56 3.58 -9.36 3.49
CA TYR A 56 3.24 -9.59 2.10
C TYR A 56 2.34 -8.48 1.56
N ALA A 57 1.39 -8.03 2.38
CA ALA A 57 0.51 -6.93 1.97
C ALA A 57 1.31 -5.66 1.71
N ARG A 58 2.26 -5.33 2.59
CA ARG A 58 3.12 -4.16 2.42
C ARG A 58 3.99 -4.29 1.18
N LYS A 59 4.60 -5.44 0.98
CA LYS A 59 5.44 -5.67 -0.20
C LYS A 59 4.63 -5.55 -1.48
N SER A 60 3.37 -5.96 -1.46
CA SER A 60 2.48 -5.82 -2.60
C SER A 60 2.27 -4.35 -2.97
N VAL A 61 2.05 -3.49 -1.97
CA VAL A 61 1.89 -2.06 -2.20
C VAL A 61 3.17 -1.45 -2.74
N GLU A 62 4.30 -1.77 -2.13
CA GLU A 62 5.60 -1.24 -2.56
C GLU A 62 5.94 -1.69 -3.98
N TYR A 63 5.71 -2.95 -4.28
CA TYR A 63 5.98 -3.50 -5.59
C TYR A 63 5.11 -2.86 -6.66
N TYR A 64 3.82 -2.72 -6.37
CA TYR A 64 2.89 -2.10 -7.30
C TYR A 64 3.31 -0.67 -7.62
N TRP A 65 3.68 0.09 -6.60
CA TRP A 65 4.14 1.46 -6.78
C TRP A 65 5.41 1.51 -7.62
N GLU A 66 6.36 0.63 -7.34
CA GLU A 66 7.62 0.59 -8.07
C GLU A 66 7.40 0.29 -9.56
N VAL A 67 6.55 -0.68 -9.85
CA VAL A 67 6.24 -1.05 -11.22
C VAL A 67 5.52 0.10 -11.93
N GLN A 68 4.59 0.73 -11.26
CA GLN A 68 3.85 1.85 -11.84
C GLN A 68 4.77 3.03 -12.14
N GLU A 69 5.68 3.33 -11.24
CA GLU A 69 6.65 4.40 -11.41
C GLU A 69 7.55 4.12 -12.62
N ARG A 70 8.02 2.89 -12.76
CA ARG A 70 8.81 2.49 -13.93
C ARG A 70 8.04 2.65 -15.22
N THR A 71 6.79 2.22 -15.23
CA THR A 71 5.95 2.31 -16.41
C THR A 71 5.78 3.75 -16.86
N LEU A 72 5.59 4.65 -15.92
CA LEU A 72 5.48 6.07 -16.23
C LEU A 72 6.77 6.63 -16.82
N LEU A 73 7.90 6.21 -16.29
CA LEU A 73 9.21 6.65 -16.79
C LEU A 73 9.48 6.10 -18.20
N GLU A 74 9.08 4.89 -18.48
CA GLU A 74 9.28 4.25 -19.77
C GLU A 74 8.43 4.85 -20.86
N LYS A 75 7.30 5.45 -20.51
CA LYS A 75 6.42 6.09 -21.49
C LYS A 75 6.88 7.46 -21.93
N GLU A 76 7.80 8.02 -21.22
CA GLU A 76 8.38 9.30 -21.58
C GLU A 76 9.62 9.11 -22.45
#